data_5371b4ef026162fa271d62a6f5f10b65
#
_entry.id   5371b4ef026162fa271d62a6f5f10b65
#
_cell.length_a   1.000
_cell.length_b   1.000
_cell.length_c   1.000
_cell.angle_alpha   90.00
_cell.angle_beta   90.00
_cell.angle_gamma   90.00
#
_symmetry.space_group_name_H-M   'P 1'
#
loop_
_entity.id
_entity.type
_entity.pdbx_description
1 polymer ?
#
loop_
_entity_poly.entity_id
_entity_poly.type
_entity_poly.pdbx_seq_one_letter_code
_entity_poly.pdbx_strand_id
1 'polypeptide(L)'
;MTYADPSIYASLARKHMTTPNQHWNTIFSTKADSELGWYERDAAQTLKSLDLIPESHTATIFLPGAGTSVLVDELVSRGSRLILNDISAEALRKLKKRIGHHPDRVTWLHHDISKPFPDGLPQVDIWIDRAVLHFLLDNAEIEGYFRNLRSLLRQGGFALLAEFSTTGAPKCAGLDLHRYSVEELTARLGEGFDLIKHEDYTFINPFSDPRPYVYALYKRK
;
A
#
# COMPACT_ATOMS: atom_id res chain seq x y z
N MET A 1 -26.22 38.18 27.70
CA MET A 1 -26.06 36.95 26.93
C MET A 1 -24.85 37.14 26.01
N THR A 2 -23.71 36.60 26.43
CA THR A 2 -22.45 36.68 25.65
C THR A 2 -22.46 35.56 24.63
N TYR A 3 -22.51 35.92 23.35
CA TYR A 3 -22.32 34.96 22.25
C TYR A 3 -20.89 34.45 22.29
N ALA A 4 -20.74 33.14 22.47
CA ALA A 4 -19.45 32.49 22.36
C ALA A 4 -18.99 32.56 20.88
N ASP A 5 -17.75 32.96 20.66
CA ASP A 5 -17.09 33.09 19.36
C ASP A 5 -17.04 31.76 18.62
N PRO A 6 -17.64 31.62 17.42
CA PRO A 6 -17.59 30.39 16.63
C PRO A 6 -16.17 29.92 16.28
N SER A 7 -15.18 30.84 16.29
CA SER A 7 -13.77 30.50 16.01
C SER A 7 -13.14 29.60 17.09
N ILE A 8 -13.65 29.69 18.35
CA ILE A 8 -13.16 28.86 19.46
C ILE A 8 -13.61 27.40 19.28
N TYR A 9 -14.83 27.17 18.80
CA TYR A 9 -15.32 25.81 18.50
C TYR A 9 -14.61 25.17 17.29
N ALA A 10 -14.30 25.97 16.27
CA ALA A 10 -13.51 25.49 15.12
C ALA A 10 -12.04 25.14 15.51
N SER A 11 -11.45 25.87 16.46
CA SER A 11 -10.11 25.61 17.00
C SER A 11 -10.08 24.36 17.88
N LEU A 12 -11.12 24.11 18.68
CA LEU A 12 -11.21 22.92 19.54
C LEU A 12 -11.50 21.66 18.74
N ALA A 13 -12.29 21.74 17.64
CA ALA A 13 -12.56 20.62 16.75
C ALA A 13 -11.29 20.16 15.98
N ARG A 14 -10.34 21.06 15.69
CA ARG A 14 -9.06 20.70 15.05
C ARG A 14 -8.06 20.01 16.00
N LYS A 15 -8.33 19.99 17.30
CA LYS A 15 -7.38 19.51 18.32
C LYS A 15 -7.31 18.00 18.49
N HIS A 16 -8.15 17.20 17.76
CA HIS A 16 -8.21 15.74 17.92
C HIS A 16 -8.25 14.94 16.60
N MET A 17 -7.89 15.54 15.46
CA MET A 17 -7.69 14.73 14.26
C MET A 17 -6.28 14.13 14.29
N THR A 18 -6.22 12.85 14.59
CA THR A 18 -4.97 12.06 14.47
C THR A 18 -4.49 12.13 13.01
N THR A 19 -3.23 12.51 12.78
CA THR A 19 -2.68 12.46 11.42
C THR A 19 -2.60 10.99 10.93
N PRO A 20 -2.61 10.74 9.60
CA PRO A 20 -2.44 9.38 9.08
C PRO A 20 -1.21 8.67 9.66
N ASN A 21 -0.08 9.36 9.76
CA ASN A 21 1.14 8.83 10.38
C ASN A 21 0.92 8.42 11.84
N GLN A 22 0.29 9.28 12.65
CA GLN A 22 0.00 8.97 14.06
C GLN A 22 -0.96 7.79 14.19
N HIS A 23 -1.99 7.72 13.35
CA HIS A 23 -2.95 6.61 13.32
C HIS A 23 -2.24 5.28 13.08
N TRP A 24 -1.45 5.17 12.02
CA TRP A 24 -0.75 3.96 11.67
C TRP A 24 0.34 3.59 12.67
N ASN A 25 1.11 4.56 13.18
CA ASN A 25 2.07 4.31 14.28
C ASN A 25 1.37 3.73 15.51
N THR A 26 0.19 4.24 15.88
CA THR A 26 -0.58 3.71 17.02
C THR A 26 -1.00 2.28 16.77
N ILE A 27 -1.55 1.96 15.59
CA ILE A 27 -1.95 0.60 15.24
C ILE A 27 -0.77 -0.35 15.34
N PHE A 28 0.33 -0.04 14.68
CA PHE A 28 1.51 -0.92 14.67
C PHE A 28 2.22 -1.00 16.03
N SER A 29 2.10 -0.01 16.90
CA SER A 29 2.69 -0.09 18.24
C SER A 29 1.84 -0.89 19.24
N THR A 30 0.52 -0.92 19.05
CA THR A 30 -0.42 -1.48 20.06
C THR A 30 -0.96 -2.86 19.71
N LYS A 31 -0.94 -3.25 18.43
CA LYS A 31 -1.50 -4.55 17.98
C LYS A 31 -0.40 -5.54 17.60
N ALA A 32 -0.65 -6.82 17.86
CA ALA A 32 0.11 -7.89 17.25
C ALA A 32 -0.24 -8.00 15.75
N ASP A 33 0.69 -8.49 14.92
CA ASP A 33 0.47 -8.59 13.48
C ASP A 33 -0.76 -9.45 13.15
N SER A 34 -0.97 -10.56 13.88
CA SER A 34 -2.12 -11.45 13.73
C SER A 34 -3.48 -10.83 14.11
N GLU A 35 -3.48 -9.67 14.74
CA GLU A 35 -4.69 -8.91 15.10
C GLU A 35 -5.02 -7.81 14.08
N LEU A 36 -4.22 -7.70 13.01
CA LEU A 36 -4.47 -6.74 11.94
C LEU A 36 -5.47 -7.32 10.94
N GLY A 37 -6.51 -6.56 10.61
CA GLY A 37 -7.58 -7.01 9.71
C GLY A 37 -7.15 -7.31 8.27
N TRP A 38 -5.91 -7.00 7.91
CA TRP A 38 -5.29 -7.28 6.62
C TRP A 38 -4.15 -8.29 6.71
N TYR A 39 -3.89 -8.84 7.92
CA TYR A 39 -2.84 -9.84 8.12
C TYR A 39 -3.13 -11.12 7.35
N GLU A 40 -2.15 -11.55 6.56
CA GLU A 40 -2.12 -12.83 5.87
C GLU A 40 -1.14 -13.77 6.55
N ARG A 41 -1.48 -15.07 6.60
CA ARG A 41 -0.55 -16.10 7.09
C ARG A 41 0.56 -16.41 6.08
N ASP A 42 0.22 -16.24 4.81
CA ASP A 42 1.12 -16.38 3.67
C ASP A 42 0.75 -15.34 2.61
N ALA A 43 1.61 -15.12 1.66
CA ALA A 43 1.40 -14.17 0.56
C ALA A 43 0.98 -14.88 -0.75
N ALA A 44 0.40 -16.08 -0.67
CA ALA A 44 0.17 -16.95 -1.82
C ALA A 44 -0.58 -16.27 -2.97
N GLN A 45 -1.62 -15.48 -2.67
CA GLN A 45 -2.41 -14.80 -3.71
C GLN A 45 -1.57 -13.73 -4.46
N THR A 46 -0.77 -12.95 -3.73
CA THR A 46 0.12 -11.95 -4.33
C THR A 46 1.25 -12.63 -5.12
N LEU A 47 1.84 -13.68 -4.56
CA LEU A 47 2.91 -14.46 -5.22
C LEU A 47 2.43 -15.13 -6.51
N LYS A 48 1.20 -15.67 -6.53
CA LYS A 48 0.57 -16.21 -7.75
C LYS A 48 0.52 -15.18 -8.89
N SER A 49 0.29 -13.91 -8.58
CA SER A 49 0.31 -12.85 -9.58
C SER A 49 1.74 -12.44 -9.95
N LEU A 50 2.64 -12.41 -8.98
CA LEU A 50 4.06 -12.12 -9.21
C LEU A 50 4.75 -13.18 -10.09
N ASP A 51 4.37 -14.46 -9.95
CA ASP A 51 4.91 -15.57 -10.74
C ASP A 51 4.52 -15.50 -12.23
N LEU A 52 3.58 -14.63 -12.62
CA LEU A 52 3.28 -14.31 -14.02
C LEU A 52 4.28 -13.32 -14.63
N ILE A 53 5.08 -12.65 -13.81
CA ILE A 53 6.04 -11.64 -14.26
C ILE A 53 7.38 -12.32 -14.54
N PRO A 54 7.90 -12.24 -15.79
CA PRO A 54 9.21 -12.80 -16.11
C PRO A 54 10.30 -12.21 -15.21
N GLU A 55 11.25 -13.04 -14.79
CA GLU A 55 12.43 -12.62 -14.01
C GLU A 55 12.11 -11.88 -12.69
N SER A 56 10.90 -12.06 -12.15
CA SER A 56 10.47 -11.37 -10.92
C SER A 56 11.40 -11.59 -9.72
N HIS A 57 12.15 -12.71 -9.69
CA HIS A 57 13.09 -13.05 -8.62
C HIS A 57 14.37 -12.19 -8.61
N THR A 58 14.74 -11.55 -9.74
CA THR A 58 15.89 -10.63 -9.83
C THR A 58 15.47 -9.15 -9.82
N ALA A 59 14.17 -8.90 -9.83
CA ALA A 59 13.59 -7.57 -9.97
C ALA A 59 13.87 -6.67 -8.75
N THR A 60 13.92 -5.37 -9.03
CA THR A 60 13.77 -4.33 -7.99
C THR A 60 12.29 -4.05 -7.79
N ILE A 61 11.80 -4.25 -6.58
CA ILE A 61 10.38 -4.18 -6.24
C ILE A 61 10.12 -3.05 -5.26
N PHE A 62 9.14 -2.21 -5.56
CA PHE A 62 8.63 -1.20 -4.64
C PHE A 62 7.35 -1.69 -3.96
N LEU A 63 7.30 -1.60 -2.63
CA LEU A 63 6.11 -1.89 -1.84
C LEU A 63 5.67 -0.63 -1.09
N PRO A 64 4.59 0.06 -1.52
CA PRO A 64 3.93 1.07 -0.71
C PRO A 64 3.28 0.40 0.49
N GLY A 65 3.28 1.10 1.65
CA GLY A 65 2.67 0.60 2.88
C GLY A 65 3.09 -0.83 3.22
N ALA A 66 4.39 -1.10 3.19
CA ALA A 66 4.94 -2.43 3.41
C ALA A 66 4.49 -3.05 4.75
N GLY A 67 4.17 -2.20 5.74
CA GLY A 67 3.65 -2.64 7.03
C GLY A 67 4.56 -3.67 7.70
N THR A 68 3.93 -4.72 8.17
CA THR A 68 4.57 -5.94 8.67
C THR A 68 4.20 -7.15 7.79
N SER A 69 4.05 -6.93 6.46
CA SER A 69 3.62 -7.97 5.52
C SER A 69 4.60 -9.14 5.45
N VAL A 70 4.06 -10.36 5.46
CA VAL A 70 4.84 -11.60 5.24
C VAL A 70 5.33 -11.74 3.80
N LEU A 71 4.75 -11.01 2.86
CA LEU A 71 5.26 -10.94 1.49
C LEU A 71 6.72 -10.50 1.44
N VAL A 72 7.12 -9.60 2.35
CA VAL A 72 8.52 -9.10 2.39
C VAL A 72 9.49 -10.22 2.72
N ASP A 73 9.14 -11.13 3.63
CA ASP A 73 9.98 -12.29 3.98
C ASP A 73 10.20 -13.19 2.77
N GLU A 74 9.13 -13.44 2.00
CA GLU A 74 9.20 -14.23 0.75
C GLU A 74 10.08 -13.56 -0.32
N LEU A 75 9.92 -12.24 -0.52
CA LEU A 75 10.69 -11.49 -1.50
C LEU A 75 12.18 -11.44 -1.12
N VAL A 76 12.49 -11.28 0.17
CA VAL A 76 13.88 -11.35 0.68
C VAL A 76 14.47 -12.73 0.44
N SER A 77 13.70 -13.80 0.72
CA SER A 77 14.17 -15.19 0.51
C SER A 77 14.41 -15.51 -0.97
N ARG A 78 13.62 -14.93 -1.87
CA ARG A 78 13.79 -15.04 -3.33
C ARG A 78 14.98 -14.24 -3.87
N GLY A 79 15.58 -13.35 -3.05
CA GLY A 79 16.74 -12.55 -3.44
C GLY A 79 16.43 -11.23 -4.12
N SER A 80 15.18 -10.80 -4.14
CA SER A 80 14.74 -9.53 -4.75
C SER A 80 15.41 -8.31 -4.09
N ARG A 81 15.57 -7.23 -4.86
CA ARG A 81 15.88 -5.91 -4.31
C ARG A 81 14.60 -5.19 -3.97
N LEU A 82 14.52 -4.60 -2.77
CA LEU A 82 13.28 -4.03 -2.25
C LEU A 82 13.44 -2.56 -1.89
N ILE A 83 12.45 -1.76 -2.24
CA ILE A 83 12.22 -0.44 -1.64
C ILE A 83 10.93 -0.55 -0.83
N LEU A 84 11.07 -0.56 0.49
CA LEU A 84 9.98 -0.75 1.44
C LEU A 84 9.55 0.62 1.96
N ASN A 85 8.39 1.07 1.50
CA ASN A 85 7.80 2.33 1.93
C ASN A 85 6.70 2.10 2.96
N ASP A 86 6.63 2.95 3.95
CA ASP A 86 5.47 3.08 4.84
C ASP A 86 5.41 4.49 5.43
N ILE A 87 4.20 4.95 5.73
CA ILE A 87 3.98 6.20 6.47
C ILE A 87 4.23 6.01 7.97
N SER A 88 4.23 4.77 8.46
CA SER A 88 4.50 4.41 9.85
C SER A 88 5.96 4.02 10.05
N ALA A 89 6.70 4.84 10.80
CA ALA A 89 8.05 4.49 11.22
C ALA A 89 8.07 3.23 12.10
N GLU A 90 7.01 2.99 12.88
CA GLU A 90 6.89 1.82 13.74
C GLU A 90 6.72 0.53 12.94
N ALA A 91 5.93 0.55 11.86
CA ALA A 91 5.82 -0.57 10.93
C ALA A 91 7.19 -0.95 10.36
N LEU A 92 7.89 0.03 9.79
CA LEU A 92 9.24 -0.18 9.25
C LEU A 92 10.23 -0.70 10.29
N ARG A 93 10.16 -0.19 11.53
CA ARG A 93 11.01 -0.65 12.63
C ARG A 93 10.75 -2.13 12.97
N LYS A 94 9.47 -2.53 13.09
CA LYS A 94 9.08 -3.92 13.33
C LYS A 94 9.54 -4.83 12.18
N LEU A 95 9.28 -4.43 10.96
CA LEU A 95 9.67 -5.18 9.77
C LEU A 95 11.18 -5.36 9.68
N LYS A 96 11.94 -4.28 9.90
CA LYS A 96 13.41 -4.32 9.90
C LYS A 96 13.97 -5.25 10.98
N LYS A 97 13.34 -5.26 12.16
CA LYS A 97 13.72 -6.21 13.24
C LYS A 97 13.48 -7.66 12.85
N ARG A 98 12.38 -7.93 12.11
CA ARG A 98 12.00 -9.29 11.71
C ARG A 98 12.88 -9.85 10.59
N ILE A 99 13.06 -9.10 9.50
CA ILE A 99 13.82 -9.60 8.34
C ILE A 99 15.34 -9.46 8.49
N GLY A 100 15.82 -8.71 9.48
CA GLY A 100 17.26 -8.49 9.69
C GLY A 100 17.86 -7.40 8.82
N HIS A 101 19.18 -7.43 8.68
CA HIS A 101 19.95 -6.40 8.00
C HIS A 101 20.36 -6.86 6.60
N HIS A 102 19.78 -6.21 5.58
CA HIS A 102 20.06 -6.48 4.15
C HIS A 102 20.43 -5.17 3.43
N PRO A 103 21.59 -4.54 3.75
CA PRO A 103 21.92 -3.18 3.28
C PRO A 103 22.03 -3.08 1.76
N ASP A 104 22.48 -4.16 1.10
CA ASP A 104 22.69 -4.17 -0.35
C ASP A 104 21.42 -4.44 -1.15
N ARG A 105 20.33 -4.83 -0.49
CA ARG A 105 19.10 -5.26 -1.16
C ARG A 105 17.83 -4.58 -0.69
N VAL A 106 17.83 -3.95 0.51
CA VAL A 106 16.64 -3.34 1.09
C VAL A 106 16.86 -1.87 1.38
N THR A 107 16.13 -1.02 0.69
CA THR A 107 16.02 0.41 0.95
C THR A 107 14.77 0.69 1.79
N TRP A 108 14.92 1.45 2.86
CA TRP A 108 13.83 1.82 3.78
C TRP A 108 13.40 3.25 3.50
N LEU A 109 12.12 3.45 3.19
CA LEU A 109 11.55 4.74 2.84
C LEU A 109 10.36 5.09 3.78
N HIS A 110 10.63 5.85 4.84
CA HIS A 110 9.57 6.41 5.69
C HIS A 110 9.00 7.64 5.00
N HIS A 111 7.89 7.48 4.29
CA HIS A 111 7.33 8.54 3.44
C HIS A 111 5.83 8.34 3.18
N ASP A 112 5.09 9.44 3.06
CA ASP A 112 3.69 9.46 2.64
C ASP A 112 3.62 9.23 1.12
N ILE A 113 3.04 8.11 0.71
CA ILE A 113 2.94 7.68 -0.68
C ILE A 113 2.17 8.66 -1.59
N SER A 114 1.34 9.53 -1.01
CA SER A 114 0.60 10.55 -1.76
C SER A 114 1.46 11.79 -2.11
N LYS A 115 2.63 11.95 -1.47
CA LYS A 115 3.52 13.10 -1.65
C LYS A 115 4.65 12.78 -2.62
N PRO A 116 5.21 13.78 -3.32
CA PRO A 116 6.35 13.56 -4.21
C PRO A 116 7.49 12.85 -3.48
N PHE A 117 8.08 11.85 -4.13
CA PHE A 117 9.23 11.15 -3.58
C PHE A 117 10.45 12.07 -3.42
N PRO A 118 11.34 11.78 -2.46
CA PRO A 118 12.64 12.43 -2.41
C PRO A 118 13.46 12.06 -3.65
N ASP A 119 14.38 12.96 -4.03
CA ASP A 119 15.30 12.71 -5.13
C ASP A 119 16.21 11.51 -4.89
N GLY A 120 16.63 10.86 -5.97
CA GLY A 120 17.64 9.79 -5.91
C GLY A 120 17.10 8.38 -5.73
N LEU A 121 15.78 8.17 -5.70
CA LEU A 121 15.23 6.80 -5.74
C LEU A 121 15.48 6.19 -7.13
N PRO A 122 16.00 4.95 -7.21
CA PRO A 122 16.16 4.27 -8.48
C PRO A 122 14.81 3.86 -9.06
N GLN A 123 14.70 3.77 -10.38
CA GLN A 123 13.55 3.14 -11.02
C GLN A 123 13.43 1.68 -10.58
N VAL A 124 12.18 1.20 -10.54
CA VAL A 124 11.87 -0.18 -10.15
C VAL A 124 11.25 -0.96 -11.30
N ASP A 125 11.40 -2.29 -11.24
CA ASP A 125 10.83 -3.22 -12.21
C ASP A 125 9.38 -3.54 -11.91
N ILE A 126 9.03 -3.60 -10.61
CA ILE A 126 7.73 -4.02 -10.15
C ILE A 126 7.27 -3.10 -9.01
N TRP A 127 6.01 -2.68 -9.09
CA TRP A 127 5.26 -2.03 -8.01
C TRP A 127 4.20 -2.99 -7.50
N ILE A 128 4.19 -3.30 -6.20
CA ILE A 128 3.20 -4.18 -5.59
C ILE A 128 2.49 -3.42 -4.47
N ASP A 129 1.24 -3.05 -4.70
CA ASP A 129 0.37 -2.51 -3.66
C ASP A 129 -0.67 -3.55 -3.26
N ARG A 130 -0.72 -3.82 -1.98
CA ARG A 130 -1.79 -4.59 -1.39
C ARG A 130 -2.34 -3.85 -0.18
N ALA A 131 -3.54 -3.32 -0.35
CA ALA A 131 -4.31 -2.70 0.72
C ALA A 131 -3.75 -1.35 1.21
N VAL A 132 -3.29 -0.48 0.31
CA VAL A 132 -2.79 0.87 0.66
C VAL A 132 -3.55 1.98 -0.07
N LEU A 133 -3.63 1.92 -1.39
CA LEU A 133 -4.27 2.96 -2.21
C LEU A 133 -5.70 3.27 -1.76
N HIS A 134 -6.44 2.28 -1.32
CA HIS A 134 -7.83 2.46 -0.87
C HIS A 134 -8.00 3.31 0.39
N PHE A 135 -6.92 3.61 1.13
CA PHE A 135 -6.97 4.56 2.25
C PHE A 135 -6.86 6.02 1.82
N LEU A 136 -6.50 6.29 0.57
CA LEU A 136 -6.46 7.64 0.01
C LEU A 136 -7.88 8.01 -0.46
N LEU A 137 -8.48 9.03 0.14
CA LEU A 137 -9.85 9.44 -0.14
C LEU A 137 -9.91 10.72 -0.98
N ASP A 138 -8.92 11.59 -0.83
CA ASP A 138 -8.83 12.83 -1.57
C ASP A 138 -8.25 12.59 -2.97
N ASN A 139 -8.89 13.16 -4.00
CA ASN A 139 -8.42 13.02 -5.37
C ASN A 139 -6.98 13.50 -5.58
N ALA A 140 -6.53 14.53 -4.88
CA ALA A 140 -5.16 15.00 -4.99
C ALA A 140 -4.15 14.01 -4.41
N GLU A 141 -4.52 13.27 -3.34
CA GLU A 141 -3.71 12.20 -2.77
C GLU A 141 -3.66 10.99 -3.71
N ILE A 142 -4.81 10.58 -4.26
CA ILE A 142 -4.89 9.50 -5.26
C ILE A 142 -4.03 9.84 -6.50
N GLU A 143 -4.15 11.05 -7.03
CA GLU A 143 -3.31 11.50 -8.15
C GLU A 143 -1.83 11.58 -7.78
N GLY A 144 -1.49 11.93 -6.55
CA GLY A 144 -0.14 11.89 -6.02
C GLY A 144 0.44 10.48 -6.06
N TYR A 145 -0.33 9.49 -5.58
CA TYR A 145 0.02 8.08 -5.62
C TYR A 145 0.31 7.60 -7.06
N PHE A 146 -0.62 7.81 -7.98
CA PHE A 146 -0.44 7.37 -9.36
C PHE A 146 0.70 8.11 -10.10
N ARG A 147 0.96 9.37 -9.74
CA ARG A 147 2.13 10.11 -10.23
C ARG A 147 3.42 9.44 -9.76
N ASN A 148 3.51 9.07 -8.49
CA ASN A 148 4.64 8.38 -7.91
C ASN A 148 4.87 7.02 -8.57
N LEU A 149 3.80 6.23 -8.77
CA LEU A 149 3.87 4.96 -9.48
C LEU A 149 4.44 5.17 -10.91
N ARG A 150 3.88 6.10 -11.68
CA ARG A 150 4.35 6.40 -13.03
C ARG A 150 5.79 6.92 -13.07
N SER A 151 6.25 7.66 -12.05
CA SER A 151 7.61 8.19 -12.02
C SER A 151 8.65 7.13 -11.68
N LEU A 152 8.31 6.22 -10.79
CA LEU A 152 9.26 5.24 -10.24
C LEU A 152 9.31 3.94 -11.05
N LEU A 153 8.17 3.47 -11.56
CA LEU A 153 8.11 2.23 -12.35
C LEU A 153 8.72 2.49 -13.73
N ARG A 154 9.72 1.68 -14.14
CA ARG A 154 10.33 1.81 -15.47
C ARG A 154 9.37 1.41 -16.61
N GLN A 155 9.66 1.79 -17.83
CA GLN A 155 9.00 1.25 -19.03
C GLN A 155 9.23 -0.26 -19.11
N GLY A 156 8.19 -1.00 -19.53
CA GLY A 156 8.18 -2.46 -19.51
C GLY A 156 8.03 -3.08 -18.13
N GLY A 157 8.01 -2.28 -17.05
CA GLY A 157 7.78 -2.74 -15.68
C GLY A 157 6.32 -3.11 -15.40
N PHE A 158 6.05 -3.70 -14.25
CA PHE A 158 4.73 -4.21 -13.88
C PHE A 158 4.19 -3.58 -12.61
N ALA A 159 2.89 -3.28 -12.59
CA ALA A 159 2.17 -2.83 -11.40
C ALA A 159 1.11 -3.87 -11.01
N LEU A 160 1.23 -4.43 -9.81
CA LEU A 160 0.20 -5.26 -9.19
C LEU A 160 -0.53 -4.41 -8.15
N LEU A 161 -1.82 -4.17 -8.37
CA LEU A 161 -2.69 -3.44 -7.47
C LEU A 161 -3.73 -4.40 -6.90
N ALA A 162 -3.79 -4.50 -5.58
CA ALA A 162 -4.73 -5.36 -4.86
C ALA A 162 -5.48 -4.54 -3.82
N GLU A 163 -6.69 -4.11 -4.18
CA GLU A 163 -7.47 -3.14 -3.43
C GLU A 163 -8.84 -3.68 -3.04
N PHE A 164 -9.47 -3.11 -2.00
CA PHE A 164 -10.86 -3.45 -1.69
C PHE A 164 -11.75 -3.18 -2.91
N SER A 165 -12.48 -4.22 -3.33
CA SER A 165 -13.41 -4.11 -4.45
C SER A 165 -14.66 -3.31 -4.08
N THR A 166 -15.41 -2.87 -5.08
CA THR A 166 -16.65 -2.10 -4.90
C THR A 166 -17.70 -2.82 -4.06
N THR A 167 -17.62 -4.16 -3.97
CA THR A 167 -18.48 -5.01 -3.12
C THR A 167 -17.92 -5.21 -1.71
N GLY A 168 -16.71 -4.71 -1.45
CA GLY A 168 -16.05 -4.84 -0.15
C GLY A 168 -16.61 -3.93 0.93
N ALA A 169 -16.09 -4.11 2.15
CA ALA A 169 -16.46 -3.26 3.28
C ALA A 169 -16.08 -1.79 3.04
N PRO A 170 -16.89 -0.81 3.48
CA PRO A 170 -16.60 0.60 3.31
C PRO A 170 -15.55 1.14 4.28
N LYS A 171 -15.14 0.32 5.27
CA LYS A 171 -14.18 0.71 6.31
C LYS A 171 -13.18 -0.40 6.61
N CYS A 172 -11.95 0.00 6.92
CA CYS A 172 -10.91 -0.87 7.47
C CYS A 172 -10.06 -0.07 8.47
N ALA A 173 -9.57 -0.72 9.52
CA ALA A 173 -8.75 -0.07 10.55
C ALA A 173 -9.39 1.18 11.20
N GLY A 174 -10.72 1.28 11.20
CA GLY A 174 -11.47 2.46 11.68
C GLY A 174 -11.55 3.62 10.69
N LEU A 175 -10.93 3.49 9.50
CA LEU A 175 -10.93 4.50 8.44
C LEU A 175 -11.92 4.15 7.33
N ASP A 176 -12.47 5.18 6.69
CA ASP A 176 -13.24 5.03 5.46
C ASP A 176 -12.32 4.60 4.31
N LEU A 177 -12.87 3.91 3.31
CA LEU A 177 -12.13 3.40 2.16
C LEU A 177 -12.72 3.93 0.84
N HIS A 178 -11.83 4.23 -0.10
CA HIS A 178 -12.15 4.31 -1.51
C HIS A 178 -12.06 2.90 -2.10
N ARG A 179 -13.18 2.34 -2.57
CA ARG A 179 -13.23 0.97 -3.11
C ARG A 179 -13.10 1.02 -4.62
N TYR A 180 -12.27 0.16 -5.17
CA TYR A 180 -11.89 0.19 -6.58
C TYR A 180 -12.59 -0.90 -7.40
N SER A 181 -12.86 -0.58 -8.66
CA SER A 181 -13.08 -1.56 -9.72
C SER A 181 -11.83 -1.63 -10.63
N VAL A 182 -11.72 -2.68 -11.42
CA VAL A 182 -10.62 -2.79 -12.39
C VAL A 182 -10.68 -1.68 -13.45
N GLU A 183 -11.88 -1.23 -13.83
CA GLU A 183 -12.08 -0.14 -14.77
C GLU A 183 -11.54 1.18 -14.21
N GLU A 184 -11.80 1.47 -12.92
CA GLU A 184 -11.27 2.67 -12.29
C GLU A 184 -9.75 2.62 -12.18
N LEU A 185 -9.17 1.50 -11.72
CA LEU A 185 -7.72 1.33 -11.67
C LEU A 185 -7.08 1.55 -13.04
N THR A 186 -7.67 0.97 -14.09
CA THR A 186 -7.21 1.13 -15.48
C THR A 186 -7.29 2.58 -15.94
N ALA A 187 -8.40 3.27 -15.65
CA ALA A 187 -8.56 4.67 -15.99
C ALA A 187 -7.56 5.57 -15.27
N ARG A 188 -7.27 5.31 -13.99
CA ARG A 188 -6.29 6.05 -13.19
C ARG A 188 -4.84 5.85 -13.66
N LEU A 189 -4.48 4.65 -14.10
CA LEU A 189 -3.17 4.36 -14.68
C LEU A 189 -3.00 5.03 -16.05
N GLY A 190 -4.06 5.09 -16.86
CA GLY A 190 -4.11 5.72 -18.17
C GLY A 190 -3.54 4.84 -19.29
N GLU A 191 -3.47 5.41 -20.50
CA GLU A 191 -3.11 4.70 -21.75
C GLU A 191 -1.67 4.13 -21.76
N GLY A 192 -0.81 4.58 -20.85
CA GLY A 192 0.56 4.08 -20.69
C GLY A 192 0.67 2.68 -20.09
N PHE A 193 -0.46 2.03 -19.76
CA PHE A 193 -0.48 0.71 -19.14
C PHE A 193 -1.43 -0.23 -19.86
N ASP A 194 -1.01 -1.48 -20.00
CA ASP A 194 -1.85 -2.59 -20.47
C ASP A 194 -2.26 -3.46 -19.29
N LEU A 195 -3.56 -3.73 -19.15
CA LEU A 195 -4.06 -4.71 -18.20
C LEU A 195 -3.70 -6.12 -18.71
N ILE A 196 -2.88 -6.84 -17.94
CA ILE A 196 -2.44 -8.20 -18.27
C ILE A 196 -3.41 -9.23 -17.71
N LYS A 197 -3.84 -9.03 -16.47
CA LYS A 197 -4.76 -9.94 -15.78
C LYS A 197 -5.48 -9.20 -14.67
N HIS A 198 -6.73 -9.58 -14.43
CA HIS A 198 -7.42 -9.23 -13.17
C HIS A 198 -8.20 -10.43 -12.66
N GLU A 199 -8.46 -10.44 -11.37
CA GLU A 199 -9.33 -11.41 -10.71
C GLU A 199 -9.94 -10.80 -9.46
N ASP A 200 -11.19 -11.19 -9.16
CA ASP A 200 -11.79 -10.94 -7.87
C ASP A 200 -11.32 -12.01 -6.89
N TYR A 201 -10.89 -11.58 -5.71
CA TYR A 201 -10.42 -12.48 -4.66
C TYR A 201 -11.03 -12.11 -3.32
N THR A 202 -11.62 -13.06 -2.64
CA THR A 202 -12.13 -12.83 -1.29
C THR A 202 -11.12 -13.33 -0.27
N PHE A 203 -10.45 -12.38 0.37
CA PHE A 203 -9.58 -12.64 1.52
C PHE A 203 -10.43 -12.87 2.78
N ILE A 204 -10.13 -13.91 3.53
CA ILE A 204 -10.73 -14.13 4.85
C ILE A 204 -9.75 -13.63 5.90
N ASN A 205 -10.15 -12.59 6.62
CA ASN A 205 -9.29 -11.95 7.60
C ASN A 205 -9.15 -12.80 8.88
N PRO A 206 -8.25 -12.45 9.83
CA PRO A 206 -8.09 -13.19 11.09
C PRO A 206 -9.34 -13.30 11.96
N PHE A 207 -10.34 -12.45 11.71
CA PHE A 207 -11.63 -12.43 12.43
C PHE A 207 -12.73 -13.21 11.69
N SER A 208 -12.37 -13.95 10.65
CA SER A 208 -13.28 -14.69 9.77
C SER A 208 -14.23 -13.82 8.94
N ASP A 209 -13.93 -12.53 8.79
CA ASP A 209 -14.72 -11.67 7.91
C ASP A 209 -14.22 -11.77 6.47
N PRO A 210 -15.13 -11.90 5.50
CA PRO A 210 -14.76 -11.82 4.08
C PRO A 210 -14.39 -10.37 3.69
N ARG A 211 -13.30 -10.26 2.94
CA ARG A 211 -12.79 -9.00 2.41
C ARG A 211 -12.62 -9.16 0.90
N PRO A 212 -13.60 -8.76 0.09
CA PRO A 212 -13.50 -8.79 -1.36
C PRO A 212 -12.47 -7.77 -1.85
N TYR A 213 -11.52 -8.26 -2.64
CA TYR A 213 -10.46 -7.49 -3.32
C TYR A 213 -10.61 -7.63 -4.83
N VAL A 214 -10.18 -6.61 -5.56
CA VAL A 214 -9.80 -6.69 -6.96
C VAL A 214 -8.28 -6.77 -7.04
N TYR A 215 -7.74 -7.83 -7.65
CA TYR A 215 -6.33 -7.96 -7.99
C TYR A 215 -6.17 -7.64 -9.48
N ALA A 216 -5.32 -6.70 -9.82
CA ALA A 216 -5.10 -6.29 -11.20
C ALA A 216 -3.60 -6.12 -11.47
N LEU A 217 -3.10 -6.86 -12.45
CA LEU A 217 -1.72 -6.83 -12.93
C LEU A 217 -1.66 -6.04 -14.24
N TYR A 218 -0.84 -5.01 -14.25
CA TYR A 218 -0.61 -4.14 -15.40
C TYR A 218 0.85 -4.19 -15.84
N LYS A 219 1.07 -3.95 -17.13
CA LYS A 219 2.41 -3.73 -17.71
C LYS A 219 2.49 -2.30 -18.22
N ARG A 220 3.54 -1.58 -17.85
CA ARG A 220 3.84 -0.26 -18.40
C ARG A 220 4.41 -0.40 -19.80
N LYS A 221 3.86 0.38 -20.77
CA LYS A 221 4.35 0.47 -22.18
C LYS A 221 5.71 1.11 -22.29
#